data_3291ee32be2b5d69a51bb07f1b05487d
#
_entry.id   3291ee32be2b5d69a51bb07f1b05487d
#
_cell.length_a   1.000
_cell.length_b   1.000
_cell.length_c   1.000
_cell.angle_alpha   90.00
_cell.angle_beta   90.00
_cell.angle_gamma   90.00
#
_symmetry.space_group_name_H-M   'P 1'
#
loop_
_entity.id
_entity.type
_entity.pdbx_description
1 polymer ?
#
loop_
_entity_poly.entity_id
_entity_poly.type
_entity_poly.pdbx_seq_one_letter_code
_entity_poly.pdbx_strand_id
1 'polypeptide(L)'
;MRKILLFVFTTIFALNTFAQTSPGTKQDVIQKTNGEELKGKLTRINDTEVSFIYPGETVEYTIKKSDIAKITHASGRVEVFGQASLPAADRQKDALNMAATPVDHHNKIAILPFTFLMDNQPGAEQIGYKAQEDTYSFLSKHSAGYTIIDPRTTNAKLIQAGVTRDKMMGFTMKDICDILGVEYIIDGTILQNKGYQTSTSSGSADTKVKRDDAEKVKKVSGTNVNYANSAQRYDVSVSLHIYMDNNASIYNQSHKAFLSSVDGSYNSPLEYLLKRSPLYRK
;
A
#
# COMPACT_ATOMS: atom_id res chain seq x y z
N MET A 1 -44.06 -17.50 -67.90
CA MET A 1 -43.30 -16.81 -66.93
C MET A 1 -43.71 -17.12 -65.44
N ARG A 2 -44.83 -17.79 -65.23
CA ARG A 2 -45.35 -18.09 -63.86
C ARG A 2 -44.78 -19.37 -63.23
N LYS A 3 -44.15 -20.26 -64.00
CA LYS A 3 -43.58 -21.55 -63.56
C LYS A 3 -42.08 -21.42 -63.09
N ILE A 4 -41.38 -20.39 -63.55
CA ILE A 4 -39.96 -20.14 -63.20
C ILE A 4 -39.84 -19.48 -61.86
N LEU A 5 -40.84 -18.68 -61.42
CA LEU A 5 -40.84 -17.97 -60.15
C LEU A 5 -41.04 -18.93 -58.95
N LEU A 6 -41.67 -20.05 -59.14
CA LEU A 6 -41.97 -21.05 -58.12
C LEU A 6 -40.73 -21.92 -57.80
N PHE A 7 -39.80 -22.04 -58.74
CA PHE A 7 -38.59 -22.87 -58.57
C PHE A 7 -37.45 -22.11 -57.87
N VAL A 8 -37.43 -20.79 -57.97
CA VAL A 8 -36.45 -19.95 -57.28
C VAL A 8 -36.78 -19.78 -55.77
N PHE A 9 -38.07 -19.88 -55.38
CA PHE A 9 -38.48 -19.77 -53.98
C PHE A 9 -38.24 -21.04 -53.17
N THR A 10 -38.15 -22.20 -53.79
CA THR A 10 -37.86 -23.49 -53.12
C THR A 10 -36.38 -23.74 -52.90
N THR A 11 -35.47 -23.04 -53.58
CA THR A 11 -34.03 -23.22 -53.42
C THR A 11 -33.41 -22.37 -52.31
N ILE A 12 -34.11 -21.33 -51.81
CA ILE A 12 -33.60 -20.45 -50.75
C ILE A 12 -33.88 -21.02 -49.32
N PHE A 13 -34.73 -22.05 -49.19
CA PHE A 13 -35.13 -22.63 -47.89
C PHE A 13 -34.23 -23.80 -47.40
N ALA A 14 -33.22 -24.23 -48.18
CA ALA A 14 -32.40 -25.40 -47.87
C ALA A 14 -31.01 -25.10 -47.25
N LEU A 15 -30.71 -23.86 -46.84
CA LEU A 15 -29.40 -23.47 -46.27
C LEU A 15 -29.42 -23.09 -44.78
N ASN A 16 -30.46 -23.54 -44.02
CA ASN A 16 -30.37 -23.52 -42.56
C ASN A 16 -29.74 -24.83 -42.09
N THR A 17 -28.46 -25.04 -42.33
CA THR A 17 -27.68 -26.00 -41.59
C THR A 17 -27.52 -25.50 -40.18
N PHE A 18 -28.29 -26.03 -39.24
CA PHE A 18 -28.04 -25.92 -37.80
C PHE A 18 -26.62 -26.46 -37.55
N ALA A 19 -25.67 -25.57 -37.29
CA ALA A 19 -24.43 -25.94 -36.64
C ALA A 19 -24.82 -26.49 -35.25
N GLN A 20 -24.96 -27.81 -35.14
CA GLN A 20 -25.03 -28.51 -33.87
C GLN A 20 -23.66 -28.30 -33.22
N THR A 21 -23.54 -27.31 -32.33
CA THR A 21 -22.50 -27.28 -31.31
C THR A 21 -22.68 -28.53 -30.47
N SER A 22 -21.85 -29.54 -30.70
CA SER A 22 -21.71 -30.67 -29.80
C SER A 22 -21.54 -30.11 -28.38
N PRO A 23 -22.26 -30.62 -27.35
CA PRO A 23 -21.99 -30.24 -25.98
C PRO A 23 -20.55 -30.65 -25.68
N GLY A 24 -19.64 -29.70 -25.69
CA GLY A 24 -18.25 -29.93 -25.32
C GLY A 24 -18.25 -30.57 -23.94
N THR A 25 -17.77 -31.80 -23.86
CA THR A 25 -17.54 -32.48 -22.58
C THR A 25 -16.74 -31.52 -21.73
N LYS A 26 -17.37 -31.01 -20.65
CA LYS A 26 -16.71 -30.15 -19.69
C LYS A 26 -15.50 -30.90 -19.14
N GLN A 27 -14.32 -30.39 -19.41
CA GLN A 27 -13.04 -30.97 -19.01
C GLN A 27 -12.46 -30.17 -17.86
N ASP A 28 -11.66 -30.86 -17.04
CA ASP A 28 -10.87 -30.17 -16.04
C ASP A 28 -9.70 -29.43 -16.73
N VAL A 29 -9.35 -28.25 -16.23
CA VAL A 29 -8.25 -27.44 -16.75
C VAL A 29 -7.25 -27.23 -15.62
N ILE A 30 -6.02 -27.68 -15.84
CA ILE A 30 -4.88 -27.47 -14.94
C ILE A 30 -4.05 -26.34 -15.53
N GLN A 31 -3.91 -25.24 -14.82
CA GLN A 31 -2.98 -24.17 -15.16
C GLN A 31 -1.70 -24.33 -14.34
N LYS A 32 -0.58 -24.50 -15.04
CA LYS A 32 0.74 -24.57 -14.40
C LYS A 32 1.26 -23.17 -14.01
N THR A 33 2.26 -23.15 -13.12
CA THR A 33 2.96 -21.93 -12.68
C THR A 33 3.70 -21.21 -13.80
N ASN A 34 4.05 -21.91 -14.89
CA ASN A 34 4.66 -21.33 -16.11
C ASN A 34 3.63 -20.76 -17.10
N GLY A 35 2.32 -20.80 -16.79
CA GLY A 35 1.23 -20.32 -17.64
C GLY A 35 0.68 -21.34 -18.62
N GLU A 36 1.24 -22.54 -18.71
CA GLU A 36 0.75 -23.62 -19.58
C GLU A 36 -0.59 -24.14 -19.06
N GLU A 37 -1.57 -24.33 -19.97
CA GLU A 37 -2.87 -24.92 -19.63
C GLU A 37 -2.95 -26.34 -20.18
N LEU A 38 -3.29 -27.29 -19.30
CA LEU A 38 -3.52 -28.68 -19.62
C LEU A 38 -5.00 -28.98 -19.46
N LYS A 39 -5.63 -29.50 -20.52
CA LYS A 39 -7.05 -29.89 -20.51
C LYS A 39 -7.15 -31.40 -20.49
N GLY A 40 -7.94 -31.94 -19.56
CA GLY A 40 -8.07 -33.36 -19.41
C GLY A 40 -9.07 -33.74 -18.32
N LYS A 41 -9.01 -34.99 -17.88
CA LYS A 41 -9.80 -35.50 -16.78
C LYS A 41 -8.91 -35.76 -15.57
N LEU A 42 -9.18 -35.09 -14.47
CA LEU A 42 -8.53 -35.35 -13.18
C LEU A 42 -8.94 -36.73 -12.65
N THR A 43 -7.96 -37.54 -12.26
CA THR A 43 -8.17 -38.86 -11.71
C THR A 43 -7.92 -38.92 -10.22
N ARG A 44 -6.88 -38.19 -9.74
CA ARG A 44 -6.51 -38.18 -8.32
C ARG A 44 -5.82 -36.88 -7.94
N ILE A 45 -6.06 -36.41 -6.74
CA ILE A 45 -5.37 -35.29 -6.10
C ILE A 45 -4.80 -35.81 -4.77
N ASN A 46 -3.49 -35.95 -4.69
CA ASN A 46 -2.75 -36.33 -3.49
C ASN A 46 -2.19 -35.07 -2.79
N ASP A 47 -1.52 -35.23 -1.66
CA ASP A 47 -0.95 -34.10 -0.90
C ASP A 47 0.13 -33.35 -1.68
N THR A 48 0.93 -34.04 -2.50
CA THR A 48 2.08 -33.50 -3.24
C THR A 48 1.91 -33.46 -4.76
N GLU A 49 0.98 -34.26 -5.31
CA GLU A 49 0.86 -34.51 -6.73
C GLU A 49 -0.59 -34.57 -7.18
N VAL A 50 -0.81 -34.29 -8.47
CA VAL A 50 -2.10 -34.37 -9.15
C VAL A 50 -1.94 -35.26 -10.36
N SER A 51 -2.82 -36.27 -10.48
CA SER A 51 -2.87 -37.19 -11.63
C SER A 51 -4.02 -36.80 -12.57
N PHE A 52 -3.76 -36.83 -13.87
CA PHE A 52 -4.76 -36.51 -14.90
C PHE A 52 -4.50 -37.31 -16.17
N ILE A 53 -5.54 -37.39 -17.02
CA ILE A 53 -5.52 -38.09 -18.33
C ILE A 53 -5.92 -37.10 -19.40
N TYR A 54 -5.15 -37.05 -20.51
CA TYR A 54 -5.50 -36.24 -21.69
C TYR A 54 -6.73 -36.80 -22.44
N PRO A 55 -7.50 -35.96 -23.11
CA PRO A 55 -8.64 -36.42 -23.91
C PRO A 55 -8.21 -37.40 -25.00
N GLY A 56 -8.81 -38.59 -24.99
CA GLY A 56 -8.51 -39.63 -25.97
C GLY A 56 -7.33 -40.55 -25.63
N GLU A 57 -6.66 -40.30 -24.50
CA GLU A 57 -5.60 -41.16 -24.01
C GLU A 57 -6.05 -42.04 -22.84
N THR A 58 -5.31 -43.10 -22.55
CA THR A 58 -5.52 -44.01 -21.42
C THR A 58 -4.37 -43.93 -20.40
N VAL A 59 -3.34 -43.16 -20.72
CA VAL A 59 -2.12 -42.98 -19.90
C VAL A 59 -2.38 -41.92 -18.83
N GLU A 60 -2.06 -42.24 -17.59
CA GLU A 60 -2.15 -41.30 -16.49
C GLU A 60 -0.83 -40.52 -16.33
N TYR A 61 -0.93 -39.20 -16.31
CA TYR A 61 0.19 -38.28 -16.12
C TYR A 61 0.11 -37.68 -14.73
N THR A 62 1.28 -37.49 -14.12
CA THR A 62 1.38 -36.91 -12.75
C THR A 62 2.14 -35.60 -12.78
N ILE A 63 1.61 -34.60 -12.11
CA ILE A 63 2.20 -33.25 -11.98
C ILE A 63 2.34 -32.92 -10.50
N LYS A 64 3.46 -32.35 -10.10
CA LYS A 64 3.65 -31.87 -8.72
C LYS A 64 2.75 -30.65 -8.45
N LYS A 65 2.15 -30.59 -7.26
CA LYS A 65 1.33 -29.45 -6.86
C LYS A 65 2.11 -28.13 -6.84
N SER A 66 3.42 -28.15 -6.61
CA SER A 66 4.30 -26.99 -6.71
C SER A 66 4.32 -26.34 -8.09
N ASP A 67 4.06 -27.14 -9.14
CA ASP A 67 4.09 -26.70 -10.53
C ASP A 67 2.71 -26.32 -11.06
N ILE A 68 1.68 -26.41 -10.20
CA ILE A 68 0.29 -26.06 -10.51
C ILE A 68 -0.07 -24.73 -9.88
N ALA A 69 -0.56 -23.79 -10.67
CA ALA A 69 -1.09 -22.52 -10.22
C ALA A 69 -2.54 -22.65 -9.74
N LYS A 70 -3.39 -23.21 -10.62
CA LYS A 70 -4.81 -23.45 -10.30
C LYS A 70 -5.35 -24.64 -11.09
N ILE A 71 -6.41 -25.24 -10.58
CA ILE A 71 -7.22 -26.26 -11.26
C ILE A 71 -8.64 -25.74 -11.36
N THR A 72 -9.20 -25.75 -12.55
CA THR A 72 -10.62 -25.50 -12.78
C THR A 72 -11.29 -26.82 -13.13
N HIS A 73 -12.12 -27.31 -12.24
CA HIS A 73 -12.86 -28.56 -12.45
C HIS A 73 -13.95 -28.42 -13.51
N ALA A 74 -14.30 -29.50 -14.16
CA ALA A 74 -15.42 -29.57 -15.10
C ALA A 74 -16.75 -29.08 -14.50
N SER A 75 -16.88 -29.13 -13.17
CA SER A 75 -18.02 -28.59 -12.41
C SER A 75 -18.02 -27.06 -12.29
N GLY A 76 -16.93 -26.40 -12.65
CA GLY A 76 -16.71 -24.96 -12.45
C GLY A 76 -16.04 -24.59 -11.13
N ARG A 77 -15.78 -25.57 -10.23
CA ARG A 77 -15.04 -25.32 -8.99
C ARG A 77 -13.57 -25.03 -9.30
N VAL A 78 -13.00 -24.01 -8.64
CA VAL A 78 -11.59 -23.62 -8.81
C VAL A 78 -10.83 -23.91 -7.52
N GLU A 79 -9.68 -24.59 -7.65
CA GLU A 79 -8.71 -24.81 -6.56
C GLU A 79 -7.38 -24.15 -6.93
N VAL A 80 -6.81 -23.35 -6.00
CA VAL A 80 -5.54 -22.65 -6.19
C VAL A 80 -4.47 -23.32 -5.33
N PHE A 81 -3.32 -23.72 -5.92
CA PHE A 81 -2.30 -24.54 -5.27
C PHE A 81 -0.98 -23.83 -5.00
N GLY A 82 -0.74 -22.69 -5.53
CA GLY A 82 0.51 -21.97 -5.29
C GLY A 82 0.31 -20.46 -5.39
N GLN A 83 1.21 -19.71 -4.77
CA GLN A 83 1.41 -18.33 -5.16
C GLN A 83 2.10 -18.31 -6.53
N ALA A 84 1.36 -18.70 -7.56
CA ALA A 84 1.83 -18.48 -8.91
C ALA A 84 2.02 -16.99 -9.10
N SER A 85 3.16 -16.63 -9.64
CA SER A 85 3.37 -15.31 -10.22
C SER A 85 2.43 -15.18 -11.42
N LEU A 86 1.15 -14.87 -11.18
CA LEU A 86 0.27 -14.34 -12.21
C LEU A 86 0.94 -13.08 -12.77
N PRO A 87 0.90 -12.85 -14.11
CA PRO A 87 1.34 -11.58 -14.68
C PRO A 87 0.70 -10.43 -13.91
N ALA A 88 1.46 -9.38 -13.62
CA ALA A 88 1.02 -8.23 -12.82
C ALA A 88 -0.28 -7.59 -13.34
N ALA A 89 -0.55 -7.73 -14.65
CA ALA A 89 -1.77 -7.25 -15.31
C ALA A 89 -3.07 -7.96 -14.87
N ASP A 90 -3.01 -9.27 -14.54
CA ASP A 90 -4.21 -10.01 -14.13
C ASP A 90 -4.52 -9.84 -12.63
N ARG A 91 -3.49 -9.65 -11.80
CA ARG A 91 -3.71 -9.29 -10.37
C ARG A 91 -4.36 -7.93 -10.21
N GLN A 92 -4.04 -7.00 -11.10
CA GLN A 92 -4.65 -5.67 -11.11
C GLN A 92 -6.14 -5.74 -11.46
N LYS A 93 -6.53 -6.64 -12.38
CA LYS A 93 -7.94 -6.83 -12.75
C LYS A 93 -8.75 -7.53 -11.65
N ASP A 94 -8.16 -8.50 -10.94
CA ASP A 94 -8.85 -9.19 -9.85
C ASP A 94 -8.99 -8.30 -8.60
N ALA A 95 -7.99 -7.45 -8.31
CA ALA A 95 -8.09 -6.43 -7.26
C ALA A 95 -9.15 -5.36 -7.60
N LEU A 96 -9.25 -4.98 -8.87
CA LEU A 96 -10.27 -4.05 -9.36
C LEU A 96 -11.68 -4.69 -9.42
N ASN A 97 -11.77 -6.00 -9.70
CA ASN A 97 -13.05 -6.71 -9.73
C ASN A 97 -13.61 -7.03 -8.31
N MET A 98 -12.77 -7.05 -7.26
CA MET A 98 -13.29 -7.08 -5.89
C MET A 98 -13.99 -5.78 -5.50
N ALA A 99 -13.81 -4.72 -6.27
CA ALA A 99 -14.51 -3.43 -6.14
C ALA A 99 -15.87 -3.40 -6.86
N ALA A 100 -16.36 -4.51 -7.39
CA ALA A 100 -17.55 -4.56 -8.25
C ALA A 100 -18.90 -4.49 -7.51
N THR A 101 -18.90 -4.27 -6.20
CA THR A 101 -20.10 -3.81 -5.51
C THR A 101 -20.05 -2.29 -5.47
N PRO A 102 -21.11 -1.56 -5.80
CA PRO A 102 -21.13 -0.11 -5.63
C PRO A 102 -20.98 0.19 -4.13
N VAL A 103 -19.74 0.34 -3.71
CA VAL A 103 -19.41 0.74 -2.34
C VAL A 103 -19.70 2.23 -2.27
N ASP A 104 -20.56 2.62 -1.33
CA ASP A 104 -20.77 4.04 -1.04
C ASP A 104 -19.46 4.64 -0.51
N HIS A 105 -18.76 5.40 -1.35
CA HIS A 105 -17.52 6.09 -1.00
C HIS A 105 -17.79 7.41 -0.27
N HIS A 106 -19.02 7.91 -0.35
CA HIS A 106 -19.38 9.26 0.06
C HIS A 106 -18.98 9.57 1.51
N ASN A 107 -18.29 10.70 1.70
CA ASN A 107 -17.82 11.20 2.99
C ASN A 107 -16.88 10.24 3.77
N LYS A 108 -16.27 9.26 3.10
CA LYS A 108 -15.30 8.37 3.73
C LYS A 108 -13.87 8.81 3.42
N ILE A 109 -13.02 8.75 4.43
CA ILE A 109 -11.61 9.13 4.36
C ILE A 109 -10.75 7.94 4.76
N ALA A 110 -9.71 7.66 3.99
CA ALA A 110 -8.62 6.79 4.40
C ALA A 110 -7.31 7.57 4.51
N ILE A 111 -6.49 7.20 5.46
CA ILE A 111 -5.16 7.78 5.67
C ILE A 111 -4.14 6.71 5.35
N LEU A 112 -3.25 6.98 4.40
CA LEU A 112 -2.16 6.07 4.07
C LEU A 112 -1.03 6.16 5.10
N PRO A 113 -0.20 5.10 5.26
CA PRO A 113 1.03 5.19 6.03
C PRO A 113 1.96 6.24 5.42
N PHE A 114 2.41 7.20 6.22
CA PHE A 114 3.27 8.27 5.73
C PHE A 114 4.64 7.74 5.32
N THR A 115 5.22 8.34 4.30
CA THR A 115 6.61 8.11 3.94
C THR A 115 7.50 8.89 4.91
N PHE A 116 8.45 8.22 5.55
CA PHE A 116 9.45 8.86 6.39
C PHE A 116 10.82 8.81 5.71
N LEU A 117 11.43 9.96 5.53
CA LEU A 117 12.75 10.15 4.95
C LEU A 117 13.68 10.82 5.97
N MET A 118 14.87 10.26 6.16
CA MET A 118 15.94 10.87 6.95
C MET A 118 17.11 11.20 6.02
N ASP A 119 17.50 12.48 5.96
CA ASP A 119 18.52 12.97 5.03
C ASP A 119 18.28 12.50 3.59
N ASN A 120 17.02 12.54 3.12
CA ASN A 120 16.52 12.04 1.83
C ASN A 120 16.68 10.53 1.59
N GLN A 121 16.96 9.75 2.63
CA GLN A 121 17.01 8.29 2.55
C GLN A 121 15.77 7.69 3.25
N PRO A 122 15.27 6.53 2.81
CA PRO A 122 14.20 5.84 3.52
C PRO A 122 14.58 5.62 4.98
N GLY A 123 13.73 6.08 5.90
CA GLY A 123 13.90 5.94 7.33
C GLY A 123 13.00 4.86 7.93
N ALA A 124 12.86 4.88 9.25
CA ALA A 124 12.08 3.90 9.99
C ALA A 124 10.59 3.98 9.64
N GLU A 125 10.03 2.92 9.05
CA GLU A 125 8.61 2.86 8.64
C GLU A 125 7.64 3.08 9.80
N GLN A 126 8.03 2.70 11.03
CA GLN A 126 7.23 2.88 12.23
C GLN A 126 6.83 4.35 12.46
N ILE A 127 7.68 5.30 12.05
CA ILE A 127 7.37 6.74 12.14
C ILE A 127 6.23 7.09 11.19
N GLY A 128 6.21 6.50 9.98
CA GLY A 128 5.12 6.66 9.02
C GLY A 128 3.78 6.11 9.52
N TYR A 129 3.79 4.93 10.14
CA TYR A 129 2.61 4.36 10.79
C TYR A 129 2.14 5.21 11.98
N LYS A 130 3.08 5.71 12.79
CA LYS A 130 2.75 6.60 13.89
C LYS A 130 2.10 7.90 13.41
N ALA A 131 2.61 8.49 12.33
CA ALA A 131 2.03 9.70 11.74
C ALA A 131 0.63 9.45 11.15
N GLN A 132 0.38 8.27 10.59
CA GLN A 132 -0.95 7.82 10.16
C GLN A 132 -1.92 7.79 11.36
N GLU A 133 -1.52 7.19 12.48
CA GLU A 133 -2.31 7.12 13.72
C GLU A 133 -2.56 8.51 14.33
N ASP A 134 -1.55 9.37 14.35
CA ASP A 134 -1.68 10.74 14.87
C ASP A 134 -2.64 11.56 14.00
N THR A 135 -2.57 11.39 12.67
CA THR A 135 -3.51 12.01 11.72
C THR A 135 -4.94 11.51 11.93
N TYR A 136 -5.11 10.19 12.09
CA TYR A 136 -6.40 9.58 12.41
C TYR A 136 -6.98 10.13 13.71
N SER A 137 -6.18 10.14 14.77
CA SER A 137 -6.60 10.65 16.09
C SER A 137 -6.98 12.12 16.06
N PHE A 138 -6.26 12.93 15.28
CA PHE A 138 -6.56 14.35 15.12
C PHE A 138 -7.87 14.56 14.34
N LEU A 139 -8.00 13.95 13.16
CA LEU A 139 -9.17 14.14 12.31
C LEU A 139 -10.44 13.52 12.90
N SER A 140 -10.35 12.41 13.62
CA SER A 140 -11.50 11.82 14.31
C SER A 140 -12.18 12.79 15.29
N LYS A 141 -11.44 13.79 15.80
CA LYS A 141 -11.96 14.83 16.68
C LYS A 141 -12.42 16.09 15.93
N HIS A 142 -11.97 16.28 14.68
CA HIS A 142 -12.08 17.56 13.97
C HIS A 142 -12.62 17.44 12.54
N SER A 143 -13.24 16.33 12.18
CA SER A 143 -13.79 16.09 10.84
C SER A 143 -15.26 15.70 10.90
N ALA A 144 -16.08 16.55 11.52
CA ALA A 144 -17.51 16.33 11.64
C ALA A 144 -18.15 16.14 10.24
N GLY A 145 -18.91 15.05 10.08
CA GLY A 145 -19.57 14.68 8.83
C GLY A 145 -18.78 13.73 7.93
N TYR A 146 -17.55 13.36 8.30
CA TYR A 146 -16.76 12.35 7.61
C TYR A 146 -16.63 11.09 8.45
N THR A 147 -16.60 9.95 7.78
CA THR A 147 -16.25 8.65 8.38
C THR A 147 -14.80 8.34 8.04
N ILE A 148 -13.93 8.32 9.05
CA ILE A 148 -12.51 8.02 8.84
C ILE A 148 -12.28 6.54 9.08
N ILE A 149 -11.72 5.85 8.08
CA ILE A 149 -11.39 4.42 8.20
C ILE A 149 -10.20 4.27 9.15
N ASP A 150 -10.34 3.33 10.06
CA ASP A 150 -9.27 2.98 11.00
C ASP A 150 -7.98 2.58 10.28
N PRO A 151 -6.80 3.05 10.74
CA PRO A 151 -5.50 2.77 10.11
C PRO A 151 -5.22 1.29 9.92
N ARG A 152 -5.56 0.44 10.89
CA ARG A 152 -5.36 -1.01 10.78
C ARG A 152 -6.21 -1.60 9.65
N THR A 153 -7.47 -1.18 9.54
CA THR A 153 -8.38 -1.60 8.46
C THR A 153 -7.86 -1.14 7.10
N THR A 154 -7.40 0.11 7.00
CA THR A 154 -6.77 0.66 5.79
C THR A 154 -5.58 -0.19 5.37
N ASN A 155 -4.64 -0.43 6.29
CA ASN A 155 -3.41 -1.17 6.01
C ASN A 155 -3.70 -2.64 5.65
N ALA A 156 -4.67 -3.29 6.33
CA ALA A 156 -5.07 -4.66 6.02
C ALA A 156 -5.65 -4.78 4.60
N LYS A 157 -6.55 -3.88 4.20
CA LYS A 157 -7.13 -3.86 2.85
C LYS A 157 -6.06 -3.62 1.77
N LEU A 158 -5.14 -2.70 1.98
CA LEU A 158 -4.02 -2.44 1.06
C LEU A 158 -3.15 -3.69 0.87
N ILE A 159 -2.77 -4.36 1.96
CA ILE A 159 -1.96 -5.58 1.91
C ILE A 159 -2.72 -6.71 1.19
N GLN A 160 -4.01 -6.91 1.50
CA GLN A 160 -4.86 -7.92 0.83
C GLN A 160 -4.99 -7.67 -0.67
N ALA A 161 -5.06 -6.41 -1.08
CA ALA A 161 -5.08 -6.01 -2.49
C ALA A 161 -3.69 -6.03 -3.17
N GLY A 162 -2.63 -6.39 -2.43
CA GLY A 162 -1.25 -6.42 -2.94
C GLY A 162 -0.62 -5.04 -3.11
N VAL A 163 -1.24 -3.98 -2.55
CA VAL A 163 -0.71 -2.62 -2.54
C VAL A 163 0.30 -2.52 -1.40
N THR A 164 1.55 -2.79 -1.70
CA THR A 164 2.68 -2.58 -0.79
C THR A 164 3.39 -1.27 -1.15
N ARG A 165 4.22 -0.75 -0.25
CA ARG A 165 4.96 0.49 -0.48
C ARG A 165 5.74 0.46 -1.81
N ASP A 166 6.43 -0.63 -2.10
CA ASP A 166 7.23 -0.80 -3.33
C ASP A 166 6.39 -0.83 -4.60
N LYS A 167 5.13 -1.25 -4.48
CA LYS A 167 4.19 -1.38 -5.60
C LYS A 167 3.19 -0.24 -5.69
N MET A 168 3.15 0.65 -4.71
CA MET A 168 2.18 1.75 -4.65
C MET A 168 2.24 2.66 -5.87
N MET A 169 3.43 2.85 -6.46
CA MET A 169 3.61 3.62 -7.70
C MET A 169 2.88 3.04 -8.92
N GLY A 170 2.47 1.77 -8.87
CA GLY A 170 1.69 1.10 -9.93
C GLY A 170 0.17 1.31 -9.82
N PHE A 171 -0.30 2.00 -8.78
CA PHE A 171 -1.73 2.26 -8.56
C PHE A 171 -2.01 3.76 -8.63
N THR A 172 -3.12 4.11 -9.28
CA THR A 172 -3.63 5.49 -9.21
C THR A 172 -4.31 5.73 -7.86
N MET A 173 -4.47 6.99 -7.45
CA MET A 173 -5.21 7.30 -6.22
C MET A 173 -6.68 6.88 -6.31
N LYS A 174 -7.25 6.89 -7.53
CA LYS A 174 -8.57 6.32 -7.78
C LYS A 174 -8.61 4.81 -7.46
N ASP A 175 -7.63 4.03 -7.94
CA ASP A 175 -7.59 2.59 -7.68
C ASP A 175 -7.51 2.31 -6.17
N ILE A 176 -6.73 3.11 -5.44
CA ILE A 176 -6.61 2.99 -3.98
C ILE A 176 -7.92 3.40 -3.30
N CYS A 177 -8.61 4.45 -3.77
CA CYS A 177 -9.95 4.82 -3.29
C CYS A 177 -10.94 3.67 -3.46
N ASP A 178 -10.95 3.05 -4.65
CA ASP A 178 -11.85 1.93 -4.97
C ASP A 178 -11.56 0.70 -4.08
N ILE A 179 -10.28 0.36 -3.86
CA ILE A 179 -9.86 -0.73 -2.97
C ILE A 179 -10.31 -0.49 -1.52
N LEU A 180 -10.16 0.73 -1.05
CA LEU A 180 -10.48 1.08 0.34
C LEU A 180 -11.97 1.36 0.53
N GLY A 181 -12.69 1.72 -0.53
CA GLY A 181 -14.10 2.14 -0.50
C GLY A 181 -14.26 3.53 0.12
N VAL A 182 -13.46 4.51 -0.34
CA VAL A 182 -13.41 5.86 0.21
C VAL A 182 -13.46 6.94 -0.87
N GLU A 183 -13.97 8.11 -0.51
CA GLU A 183 -13.99 9.30 -1.38
C GLU A 183 -12.67 10.07 -1.32
N TYR A 184 -12.02 10.08 -0.14
CA TYR A 184 -10.80 10.85 0.08
C TYR A 184 -9.67 9.97 0.59
N ILE A 185 -8.47 10.24 0.08
CA ILE A 185 -7.22 9.64 0.57
C ILE A 185 -6.32 10.77 1.05
N ILE A 186 -5.77 10.59 2.24
CA ILE A 186 -4.70 11.42 2.78
C ILE A 186 -3.39 10.66 2.64
N ASP A 187 -2.44 11.25 1.94
CA ASP A 187 -1.06 10.79 1.80
C ASP A 187 -0.10 11.84 2.37
N GLY A 188 0.98 11.41 2.99
CA GLY A 188 1.92 12.30 3.61
C GLY A 188 3.37 11.82 3.56
N THR A 189 4.28 12.80 3.53
CA THR A 189 5.71 12.57 3.61
C THR A 189 6.30 13.41 4.73
N ILE A 190 7.10 12.79 5.58
CA ILE A 190 7.88 13.43 6.63
C ILE A 190 9.34 13.39 6.20
N LEU A 191 9.96 14.56 6.09
CA LEU A 191 11.38 14.70 5.83
C LEU A 191 12.07 15.26 7.06
N GLN A 192 13.01 14.50 7.61
CA GLN A 192 13.84 14.88 8.74
C GLN A 192 15.29 14.95 8.28
N ASN A 193 15.87 16.13 8.32
CA ASN A 193 17.28 16.34 7.98
C ASN A 193 18.07 16.67 9.23
N LYS A 194 19.30 16.18 9.34
CA LYS A 194 20.24 16.63 10.36
C LYS A 194 20.55 18.10 10.16
N GLY A 195 20.23 18.89 11.16
CA GLY A 195 20.56 20.31 11.20
C GLY A 195 21.92 20.53 11.88
N TYR A 196 22.04 21.68 12.53
CA TYR A 196 23.27 22.02 13.26
C TYR A 196 23.36 21.32 14.60
N GLN A 197 24.59 21.06 15.03
CA GLN A 197 24.88 20.53 16.37
C GLN A 197 25.14 21.71 17.32
N THR A 198 24.37 21.78 18.40
CA THR A 198 24.64 22.73 19.49
C THR A 198 25.54 22.08 20.52
N SER A 199 26.68 22.70 20.79
CA SER A 199 27.52 22.33 21.93
C SER A 199 27.46 23.43 22.98
N THR A 200 27.06 23.09 24.19
CA THR A 200 27.09 23.99 25.34
C THR A 200 28.16 23.51 26.29
N SER A 201 29.20 24.30 26.49
CA SER A 201 30.19 24.06 27.51
C SER A 201 29.91 25.00 28.71
N SER A 202 29.61 24.45 29.87
CA SER A 202 29.58 25.20 31.13
C SER A 202 30.81 24.80 31.93
N GLY A 203 31.66 25.76 32.20
CA GLY A 203 32.78 25.57 33.09
C GLY A 203 32.53 26.31 34.40
N SER A 204 32.62 25.66 35.54
CA SER A 204 32.74 26.29 36.83
C SER A 204 34.19 26.25 37.27
N ALA A 205 34.77 27.39 37.53
CA ALA A 205 36.11 27.50 38.09
C ALA A 205 35.98 27.85 39.60
N ASP A 206 36.23 26.86 40.42
CA ASP A 206 36.41 27.09 41.88
C ASP A 206 37.89 27.36 42.11
N THR A 207 38.21 28.63 42.41
CA THR A 207 39.56 29.03 42.73
C THR A 207 39.68 29.21 44.25
N LYS A 208 40.36 28.30 44.93
CA LYS A 208 40.70 28.45 46.34
C LYS A 208 42.02 29.12 46.48
N VAL A 209 42.03 30.34 47.00
CA VAL A 209 43.25 31.12 47.28
C VAL A 209 43.58 30.93 48.77
N LYS A 210 44.71 30.30 49.07
CA LYS A 210 45.27 30.27 50.43
C LYS A 210 46.27 31.40 50.56
N ARG A 211 46.06 32.28 51.54
CA ARG A 211 46.98 33.33 51.94
C ARG A 211 47.67 32.97 53.25
N ASP A 212 48.91 33.37 53.42
CA ASP A 212 49.61 33.32 54.68
C ASP A 212 49.52 34.67 55.40
N ASP A 213 49.97 34.71 56.63
CA ASP A 213 49.93 35.91 57.48
C ASP A 213 50.79 37.06 56.95
N ALA A 214 51.56 36.87 55.85
CA ALA A 214 52.40 37.89 55.23
C ALA A 214 51.82 38.35 53.86
N GLU A 215 50.49 38.18 53.60
CA GLU A 215 49.77 38.58 52.40
C GLU A 215 50.32 38.04 51.07
N LYS A 216 51.20 37.03 51.08
CA LYS A 216 51.67 36.40 49.86
C LYS A 216 50.79 35.21 49.45
N VAL A 217 50.33 35.23 48.18
CA VAL A 217 49.61 34.09 47.63
C VAL A 217 50.52 32.86 47.53
N LYS A 218 50.29 31.87 48.38
CA LYS A 218 51.14 30.69 48.50
C LYS A 218 50.70 29.55 47.57
N LYS A 219 49.44 29.47 47.23
CA LYS A 219 48.91 28.42 46.34
C LYS A 219 47.56 28.82 45.73
N VAL A 220 47.45 28.77 44.42
CA VAL A 220 46.17 28.81 43.69
C VAL A 220 45.90 27.40 43.18
N SER A 221 44.82 26.82 43.68
CA SER A 221 44.34 25.53 43.17
C SER A 221 42.99 25.76 42.54
N GLY A 222 42.88 25.55 41.27
CA GLY A 222 41.63 25.62 40.52
C GLY A 222 41.33 24.25 39.92
N THR A 223 40.11 23.79 40.07
CA THR A 223 39.62 22.62 39.38
C THR A 223 38.62 23.10 38.31
N ASN A 224 39.02 22.97 37.06
CA ASN A 224 38.11 23.22 35.92
C ASN A 224 37.38 21.93 35.60
N VAL A 225 36.09 21.92 35.81
CA VAL A 225 35.21 20.84 35.37
C VAL A 225 34.42 21.37 34.15
N ASN A 226 34.80 20.94 32.96
CA ASN A 226 34.11 21.28 31.75
C ASN A 226 33.10 20.17 31.42
N TYR A 227 31.83 20.50 31.45
CA TYR A 227 30.77 19.66 30.94
C TYR A 227 30.43 20.15 29.52
N ALA A 228 30.76 19.34 28.52
CA ALA A 228 30.37 19.58 27.14
C ALA A 228 29.15 18.70 26.81
N ASN A 229 27.99 19.29 26.71
CA ASN A 229 26.81 18.63 26.16
C ASN A 229 26.64 19.03 24.71
N SER A 230 26.65 18.05 23.81
CA SER A 230 26.34 18.26 22.41
C SER A 230 24.97 17.66 22.09
N ALA A 231 24.08 18.44 21.50
CA ALA A 231 22.78 17.98 21.06
C ALA A 231 22.66 18.18 19.54
N GLN A 232 22.38 17.08 18.84
CA GLN A 232 22.02 17.12 17.42
C GLN A 232 20.62 17.73 17.28
N ARG A 233 20.46 18.70 16.38
CA ARG A 233 19.15 19.23 16.04
C ARG A 233 18.73 18.73 14.67
N TYR A 234 17.41 18.66 14.47
CA TYR A 234 16.79 18.17 13.24
C TYR A 234 15.87 19.22 12.65
N ASP A 235 15.97 19.40 11.35
CA ASP A 235 15.04 20.17 10.54
C ASP A 235 13.96 19.22 10.03
N VAL A 236 12.70 19.47 10.41
CA VAL A 236 11.59 18.61 10.03
C VAL A 236 10.62 19.38 9.15
N SER A 237 10.24 18.76 8.02
CA SER A 237 9.15 19.22 7.18
C SER A 237 8.17 18.09 6.92
N VAL A 238 6.90 18.45 6.80
CA VAL A 238 5.81 17.53 6.45
C VAL A 238 5.17 18.03 5.17
N SER A 239 4.94 17.13 4.23
CA SER A 239 4.10 17.37 3.06
C SER A 239 2.82 16.55 3.20
N LEU A 240 1.68 17.15 2.92
CA LEU A 240 0.37 16.53 3.03
C LEU A 240 -0.40 16.72 1.73
N HIS A 241 -0.90 15.62 1.19
CA HIS A 241 -1.68 15.57 -0.03
C HIS A 241 -3.04 14.94 0.27
N ILE A 242 -4.10 15.48 -0.34
CA ILE A 242 -5.44 14.92 -0.26
C ILE A 242 -5.95 14.73 -1.68
N TYR A 243 -6.34 13.50 -1.99
CA TYR A 243 -6.86 13.10 -3.29
C TYR A 243 -8.31 12.65 -3.15
N MET A 244 -9.06 12.85 -4.23
CA MET A 244 -10.41 12.30 -4.39
C MET A 244 -10.41 11.03 -5.24
N ASP A 245 -11.50 10.29 -5.21
CA ASP A 245 -11.75 9.07 -5.97
C ASP A 245 -11.77 9.24 -7.51
N ASN A 246 -11.74 10.48 -7.99
CA ASN A 246 -11.58 10.84 -9.40
C ASN A 246 -10.14 11.23 -9.78
N ASN A 247 -9.15 10.92 -8.94
CA ASN A 247 -7.74 11.33 -9.06
C ASN A 247 -7.47 12.85 -8.90
N ALA A 248 -8.47 13.66 -8.53
CA ALA A 248 -8.23 15.08 -8.30
C ALA A 248 -7.45 15.27 -6.98
N SER A 249 -6.39 16.08 -7.03
CA SER A 249 -5.70 16.55 -5.82
C SER A 249 -6.38 17.84 -5.35
N ILE A 250 -7.03 17.79 -4.18
CA ILE A 250 -7.73 18.95 -3.59
C ILE A 250 -6.90 19.69 -2.55
N TYR A 251 -5.80 19.08 -2.10
CA TYR A 251 -4.87 19.69 -1.17
C TYR A 251 -3.45 19.14 -1.41
N ASN A 252 -2.50 20.07 -1.53
CA ASN A 252 -1.08 19.74 -1.70
C ASN A 252 -0.27 20.85 -1.05
N GLN A 253 0.13 20.65 0.19
CA GLN A 253 0.86 21.64 0.98
C GLN A 253 2.00 21.01 1.74
N SER A 254 3.05 21.80 1.95
CA SER A 254 4.19 21.42 2.77
C SER A 254 4.44 22.47 3.83
N HIS A 255 4.82 22.05 5.02
CA HIS A 255 5.17 22.94 6.11
C HIS A 255 6.42 22.45 6.83
N LYS A 256 7.36 23.39 7.06
CA LYS A 256 8.56 23.13 7.84
C LYS A 256 8.34 23.58 9.29
N ALA A 257 8.83 22.80 10.25
CA ALA A 257 8.85 23.20 11.65
C ALA A 257 9.61 24.53 11.80
N PHE A 258 9.07 25.45 12.59
CA PHE A 258 9.63 26.80 12.73
C PHE A 258 11.05 26.80 13.30
N LEU A 259 11.33 25.87 14.23
CA LEU A 259 12.66 25.70 14.83
C LEU A 259 13.11 24.26 14.68
N SER A 260 14.41 24.08 14.47
CA SER A 260 15.04 22.76 14.54
C SER A 260 14.89 22.21 15.96
N SER A 261 14.42 20.99 16.10
CA SER A 261 14.20 20.32 17.38
C SER A 261 15.27 19.27 17.67
N VAL A 262 15.48 18.95 18.93
CA VAL A 262 16.41 17.88 19.35
C VAL A 262 15.76 16.51 19.15
N ASP A 263 14.43 16.42 19.31
CA ASP A 263 13.65 15.20 19.18
C ASP A 263 13.21 14.88 17.74
N GLY A 264 13.39 15.83 16.81
CA GLY A 264 12.97 15.66 15.41
C GLY A 264 11.46 15.47 15.22
N SER A 265 10.65 16.04 16.12
CA SER A 265 9.20 15.86 16.09
C SER A 265 8.54 16.48 14.86
N TYR A 266 7.66 15.71 14.21
CA TYR A 266 6.84 16.13 13.07
C TYR A 266 5.45 16.65 13.47
N ASN A 267 5.08 16.59 14.74
CA ASN A 267 3.71 16.86 15.20
C ASN A 267 3.26 18.29 14.90
N SER A 268 4.10 19.27 15.17
CA SER A 268 3.77 20.68 14.95
C SER A 268 3.50 21.00 13.46
N PRO A 269 4.37 20.66 12.49
CA PRO A 269 4.09 20.87 11.08
C PRO A 269 2.91 20.04 10.55
N LEU A 270 2.72 18.81 11.04
CA LEU A 270 1.58 17.98 10.68
C LEU A 270 0.26 18.61 11.12
N GLU A 271 0.15 18.99 12.40
CA GLU A 271 -1.06 19.63 12.94
C GLU A 271 -1.36 20.96 12.24
N TYR A 272 -0.34 21.74 11.90
CA TYR A 272 -0.49 22.97 11.12
C TYR A 272 -1.16 22.72 9.78
N LEU A 273 -0.73 21.67 9.04
CA LEU A 273 -1.32 21.31 7.75
C LEU A 273 -2.73 20.76 7.88
N LEU A 274 -2.96 19.89 8.87
CA LEU A 274 -4.28 19.31 9.11
C LEU A 274 -5.34 20.37 9.43
N LYS A 275 -5.01 21.37 10.25
CA LYS A 275 -5.90 22.49 10.56
C LYS A 275 -6.27 23.38 9.35
N ARG A 276 -5.48 23.31 8.28
CA ARG A 276 -5.70 24.06 7.04
C ARG A 276 -6.25 23.22 5.91
N SER A 277 -6.39 21.92 6.14
CA SER A 277 -6.94 21.02 5.15
C SER A 277 -8.45 21.23 4.97
N PRO A 278 -9.02 20.93 3.79
CA PRO A 278 -10.45 21.04 3.53
C PRO A 278 -11.29 20.05 4.35
N LEU A 279 -10.64 19.04 4.95
CA LEU A 279 -11.30 18.02 5.76
C LEU A 279 -11.40 18.40 7.24
N TYR A 280 -10.74 19.51 7.65
CA TYR A 280 -10.82 20.01 9.01
C TYR A 280 -12.11 20.81 9.23
N ARG A 281 -12.84 20.48 10.27
CA ARG A 281 -14.00 21.23 10.75
C ARG A 281 -13.91 21.39 12.27
N LYS A 282 -14.18 22.60 12.75
CA LYS A 282 -14.23 22.89 14.20
C LYS A 282 -15.50 22.34 14.82
#